data_cb12929fafc02d0cb42d90942bc5e4a2
#
_entry.id   cb12929fafc02d0cb42d90942bc5e4a2
#
_cell.length_a   1.000
_cell.length_b   1.000
_cell.length_c   1.000
_cell.angle_alpha   90.00
_cell.angle_beta   90.00
_cell.angle_gamma   90.00
#
_symmetry.space_group_name_H-M   'P 1'
#
loop_
_entity.id
_entity.type
_entity.pdbx_description
1 polymer ?
#
loop_
_entity_poly.entity_id
_entity_poly.type
_entity_poly.pdbx_seq_one_letter_code
_entity_poly.pdbx_strand_id
1 'polypeptide(L)'
;KKFKDYFWTSGLFININYNYKIYRAKKKYGKNNFSGYFDSKLEQQKAAIYFINKIIEESKVDTYLVSIPRIQDYERLNNGEKLNEIYWINFLNNVSKKNDKFTFIDLINYSPLNLESIFLKCDGHWSKKGNEWAAKIISKEIIE
;
A
#
# COMPACT_ATOMS: atom_id res chain seq x y z
N LYS A 1 14.42 -16.64 -40.59
CA LYS A 1 13.89 -15.25 -40.79
C LYS A 1 12.45 -15.15 -40.30
N LYS A 2 11.50 -16.00 -40.73
CA LYS A 2 10.07 -15.94 -40.35
C LYS A 2 9.77 -16.06 -38.85
N PHE A 3 10.57 -16.81 -38.11
CA PHE A 3 10.33 -17.00 -36.66
C PHE A 3 10.67 -15.75 -35.80
N LYS A 4 11.69 -14.99 -36.20
CA LYS A 4 12.06 -13.72 -35.56
C LYS A 4 10.99 -12.64 -35.79
N ASP A 5 10.42 -12.60 -37.00
CA ASP A 5 9.42 -11.61 -37.35
C ASP A 5 8.09 -11.87 -36.63
N TYR A 6 7.74 -13.14 -36.40
CA TYR A 6 6.56 -13.52 -35.62
C TYR A 6 6.70 -13.16 -34.13
N PHE A 7 7.87 -13.33 -33.56
CA PHE A 7 8.15 -12.95 -32.17
C PHE A 7 8.10 -11.42 -31.96
N TRP A 8 8.59 -10.66 -32.93
CA TRP A 8 8.55 -9.19 -32.87
C TRP A 8 7.11 -8.65 -32.99
N THR A 9 6.33 -9.17 -33.90
CA THR A 9 4.95 -8.74 -34.09
C THR A 9 4.07 -9.15 -32.92
N SER A 10 4.22 -10.32 -32.35
CA SER A 10 3.47 -10.74 -31.16
C SER A 10 3.85 -9.92 -29.92
N GLY A 11 5.12 -9.61 -29.71
CA GLY A 11 5.58 -8.74 -28.63
C GLY A 11 5.06 -7.31 -28.77
N LEU A 12 5.02 -6.79 -30.00
CA LEU A 12 4.44 -5.48 -30.29
C LEU A 12 2.93 -5.45 -30.00
N PHE A 13 2.19 -6.46 -30.45
CA PHE A 13 0.75 -6.59 -30.20
C PHE A 13 0.42 -6.72 -28.71
N ILE A 14 1.20 -7.50 -27.94
CA ILE A 14 1.06 -7.65 -26.50
C ILE A 14 1.27 -6.29 -25.84
N ASN A 15 2.31 -5.56 -26.23
CA ASN A 15 2.65 -4.27 -25.65
C ASN A 15 1.60 -3.19 -25.97
N ILE A 16 1.10 -3.15 -27.23
CA ILE A 16 0.01 -2.24 -27.62
C ILE A 16 -1.26 -2.56 -26.83
N ASN A 17 -1.64 -3.84 -26.73
CA ASN A 17 -2.84 -4.26 -25.99
C ASN A 17 -2.72 -3.96 -24.48
N TYR A 18 -1.54 -4.15 -23.90
CA TYR A 18 -1.24 -3.82 -22.52
C TYR A 18 -1.38 -2.31 -22.27
N ASN A 19 -0.74 -1.47 -23.11
CA ASN A 19 -0.83 -0.02 -23.00
C ASN A 19 -2.25 0.50 -23.23
N TYR A 20 -3.00 -0.11 -24.14
CA TYR A 20 -4.40 0.21 -24.36
C TYR A 20 -5.28 -0.14 -23.15
N LYS A 21 -5.06 -1.31 -22.51
CA LYS A 21 -5.74 -1.68 -21.27
C LYS A 21 -5.44 -0.71 -20.14
N ILE A 22 -4.16 -0.32 -19.98
CA ILE A 22 -3.74 0.69 -18.98
C ILE A 22 -4.40 2.04 -19.28
N TYR A 23 -4.40 2.49 -20.53
CA TYR A 23 -5.05 3.74 -20.93
C TYR A 23 -6.56 3.71 -20.60
N ARG A 24 -7.26 2.62 -20.94
CA ARG A 24 -8.67 2.47 -20.58
C ARG A 24 -8.92 2.42 -19.07
N ALA A 25 -8.06 1.74 -18.33
CA ALA A 25 -8.14 1.71 -16.88
C ALA A 25 -7.93 3.11 -16.28
N LYS A 26 -6.92 3.85 -16.74
CA LYS A 26 -6.68 5.25 -16.32
C LYS A 26 -7.86 6.16 -16.65
N LYS A 27 -8.49 5.98 -17.83
CA LYS A 27 -9.68 6.76 -18.23
C LYS A 27 -10.90 6.40 -17.40
N LYS A 28 -11.08 5.14 -17.01
CA LYS A 28 -12.23 4.65 -16.26
C LYS A 28 -12.10 4.91 -14.76
N TYR A 29 -10.91 4.76 -14.21
CA TYR A 29 -10.65 4.81 -12.76
C TYR A 29 -9.89 6.07 -12.31
N GLY A 30 -9.63 7.02 -13.22
CA GLY A 30 -8.87 8.22 -12.97
C GLY A 30 -7.35 7.99 -12.97
N LYS A 31 -6.60 9.04 -12.69
CA LYS A 31 -5.17 8.91 -12.45
C LYS A 31 -4.96 7.98 -11.25
N ASN A 32 -3.95 7.11 -11.30
CA ASN A 32 -3.59 6.13 -10.26
C ASN A 32 -3.13 6.76 -8.93
N ASN A 33 -3.74 7.85 -8.52
CA ASN A 33 -3.42 8.58 -7.29
C ASN A 33 -4.40 8.24 -6.16
N PHE A 34 -5.26 7.21 -6.34
CA PHE A 34 -6.15 6.78 -5.26
C PHE A 34 -5.31 6.33 -4.06
N SER A 35 -5.59 6.93 -2.93
CA SER A 35 -4.96 6.60 -1.66
C SER A 35 -5.98 5.94 -0.73
N GLY A 36 -5.58 4.82 -0.13
CA GLY A 36 -6.35 4.19 0.94
C GLY A 36 -6.47 5.09 2.17
N TYR A 37 -5.51 5.98 2.37
CA TYR A 37 -5.48 6.94 3.48
C TYR A 37 -6.36 8.17 3.24
N PHE A 38 -6.39 8.69 2.01
CA PHE A 38 -7.05 9.98 1.74
C PHE A 38 -8.36 9.85 0.96
N ASP A 39 -8.51 8.82 0.13
CA ASP A 39 -9.57 8.75 -0.88
C ASP A 39 -10.52 7.56 -0.67
N SER A 40 -10.28 6.70 0.34
CA SER A 40 -11.12 5.54 0.59
C SER A 40 -12.49 5.96 1.13
N LYS A 41 -13.56 5.44 0.53
CA LYS A 41 -14.91 5.65 1.01
C LYS A 41 -15.19 4.85 2.27
N LEU A 42 -16.07 5.36 3.12
CA LEU A 42 -16.42 4.72 4.40
C LEU A 42 -16.90 3.27 4.23
N GLU A 43 -17.67 2.98 3.18
CA GLU A 43 -18.14 1.62 2.90
C GLU A 43 -16.99 0.66 2.57
N GLN A 44 -15.98 1.15 1.83
CA GLN A 44 -14.79 0.36 1.52
C GLN A 44 -13.96 0.11 2.77
N GLN A 45 -13.81 1.11 3.63
CA GLN A 45 -13.13 0.98 4.91
C GLN A 45 -13.83 -0.03 5.82
N LYS A 46 -15.16 0.05 5.94
CA LYS A 46 -15.96 -0.90 6.73
C LYS A 46 -15.85 -2.32 6.22
N ALA A 47 -15.86 -2.52 4.90
CA ALA A 47 -15.69 -3.84 4.31
C ALA A 47 -14.30 -4.43 4.61
N ALA A 48 -13.23 -3.65 4.47
CA ALA A 48 -11.88 -4.07 4.81
C ALA A 48 -11.76 -4.44 6.30
N ILE A 49 -12.28 -3.59 7.18
CA ILE A 49 -12.30 -3.84 8.63
C ILE A 49 -13.04 -5.11 8.99
N TYR A 50 -14.17 -5.40 8.34
CA TYR A 50 -14.91 -6.62 8.60
C TYR A 50 -14.04 -7.87 8.38
N PHE A 51 -13.30 -7.93 7.27
CA PHE A 51 -12.43 -9.07 6.99
C PHE A 51 -11.22 -9.13 7.93
N ILE A 52 -10.60 -7.97 8.21
CA ILE A 52 -9.47 -7.90 9.15
C ILE A 52 -9.91 -8.36 10.55
N ASN A 53 -11.08 -7.89 11.01
CA ASN A 53 -11.60 -8.29 12.31
C ASN A 53 -11.84 -9.80 12.41
N LYS A 54 -12.33 -10.42 11.34
CA LYS A 54 -12.47 -11.88 11.27
C LYS A 54 -11.14 -12.61 11.41
N ILE A 55 -10.09 -12.12 10.76
CA ILE A 55 -8.74 -12.65 10.89
C ILE A 55 -8.25 -12.54 12.34
N ILE A 56 -8.47 -11.39 12.97
CA ILE A 56 -8.07 -11.16 14.37
C ILE A 56 -8.83 -12.07 15.32
N GLU A 57 -10.15 -12.21 15.16
CA GLU A 57 -11.00 -13.06 16.00
C GLU A 57 -10.63 -14.54 15.91
N GLU A 58 -10.27 -15.01 14.71
CA GLU A 58 -9.93 -16.40 14.45
C GLU A 58 -8.46 -16.74 14.75
N SER A 59 -7.59 -15.75 14.88
CA SER A 59 -6.18 -15.95 15.16
C SER A 59 -5.97 -16.45 16.58
N LYS A 60 -5.19 -17.53 16.71
CA LYS A 60 -4.76 -18.11 18.00
C LYS A 60 -3.35 -17.69 18.41
N VAL A 61 -2.67 -16.95 17.54
CA VAL A 61 -1.27 -16.51 17.72
C VAL A 61 -1.20 -15.00 17.70
N ASP A 62 -0.08 -14.46 18.16
CA ASP A 62 0.18 -13.03 18.05
C ASP A 62 0.16 -12.61 16.58
N THR A 63 -0.63 -11.59 16.31
CA THR A 63 -0.92 -11.12 14.96
C THR A 63 -0.45 -9.69 14.79
N TYR A 64 0.41 -9.46 13.81
CA TYR A 64 0.92 -8.13 13.47
C TYR A 64 0.35 -7.70 12.12
N LEU A 65 -0.34 -6.58 12.10
CA LEU A 65 -0.83 -5.96 10.87
C LEU A 65 -0.01 -4.70 10.59
N VAL A 66 0.64 -4.68 9.43
CA VAL A 66 1.45 -3.53 9.01
C VAL A 66 0.77 -2.86 7.83
N SER A 67 0.47 -1.58 7.94
CA SER A 67 0.04 -0.80 6.77
C SER A 67 1.22 -0.41 5.91
N ILE A 68 1.05 -0.48 4.59
CA ILE A 68 2.11 -0.19 3.62
C ILE A 68 1.70 1.04 2.80
N PRO A 69 2.12 2.26 3.18
CA PRO A 69 1.85 3.46 2.41
C PRO A 69 2.59 3.43 1.07
N ARG A 70 1.99 4.04 0.06
CA ARG A 70 2.62 4.25 -1.23
C ARG A 70 3.39 5.58 -1.23
N ILE A 71 4.24 5.78 -2.23
CA ILE A 71 4.98 7.05 -2.39
C ILE A 71 4.04 8.26 -2.41
N GLN A 72 2.88 8.15 -3.09
CA GLN A 72 1.89 9.22 -3.19
C GLN A 72 1.27 9.60 -1.83
N ASP A 73 1.18 8.65 -0.89
CA ASP A 73 0.64 8.92 0.43
C ASP A 73 1.59 9.84 1.21
N TYR A 74 2.89 9.57 1.15
CA TYR A 74 3.91 10.43 1.75
C TYR A 74 4.06 11.77 1.03
N GLU A 75 3.97 11.81 -0.31
CA GLU A 75 3.98 13.06 -1.08
C GLU A 75 2.83 13.98 -0.68
N ARG A 76 1.63 13.44 -0.49
CA ARG A 76 0.46 14.20 -0.02
C ARG A 76 0.67 14.75 1.38
N LEU A 77 1.22 13.96 2.30
CA LEU A 77 1.59 14.44 3.64
C LEU A 77 2.63 15.55 3.59
N ASN A 78 3.68 15.38 2.79
CA ASN A 78 4.73 16.40 2.64
C ASN A 78 4.21 17.69 2.02
N ASN A 79 3.16 17.61 1.21
CA ASN A 79 2.45 18.77 0.65
C ASN A 79 1.45 19.39 1.64
N GLY A 80 1.43 18.95 2.89
CA GLY A 80 0.60 19.51 3.95
C GLY A 80 -0.83 18.98 3.98
N GLU A 81 -1.17 17.95 3.20
CA GLU A 81 -2.46 17.30 3.29
C GLU A 81 -2.55 16.52 4.61
N LYS A 82 -3.58 16.81 5.38
CA LYS A 82 -3.74 16.17 6.68
C LYS A 82 -4.44 14.82 6.53
N LEU A 83 -3.97 13.83 7.27
CA LEU A 83 -4.74 12.62 7.51
C LEU A 83 -5.97 13.01 8.32
N ASN A 84 -7.14 13.04 7.66
CA ASN A 84 -8.40 13.18 8.38
C ASN A 84 -8.59 11.98 9.30
N GLU A 85 -9.56 12.06 10.22
CA GLU A 85 -9.93 10.89 11.03
C GLU A 85 -10.34 9.74 10.12
N ILE A 86 -9.40 8.81 9.92
CA ILE A 86 -9.58 7.66 9.04
C ILE A 86 -10.18 6.54 9.86
N TYR A 87 -11.41 6.15 9.52
CA TYR A 87 -12.17 5.17 10.28
C TYR A 87 -11.40 3.86 10.51
N TRP A 88 -10.73 3.31 9.48
CA TRP A 88 -10.03 2.04 9.60
C TRP A 88 -8.77 2.16 10.48
N ILE A 89 -8.03 3.26 10.44
CA ILE A 89 -6.86 3.50 11.31
C ILE A 89 -7.30 3.59 12.77
N ASN A 90 -8.33 4.39 13.04
CA ASN A 90 -8.87 4.54 14.38
C ASN A 90 -9.38 3.21 14.94
N PHE A 91 -10.06 2.42 14.11
CA PHE A 91 -10.51 1.09 14.49
C PHE A 91 -9.34 0.18 14.85
N LEU A 92 -8.34 0.04 13.98
CA LEU A 92 -7.19 -0.84 14.20
C LEU A 92 -6.35 -0.42 15.41
N ASN A 93 -6.14 0.87 15.60
CA ASN A 93 -5.48 1.39 16.80
C ASN A 93 -6.26 1.05 18.09
N ASN A 94 -7.59 1.15 18.04
CA ASN A 94 -8.42 0.80 19.19
C ASN A 94 -8.42 -0.71 19.49
N VAL A 95 -8.40 -1.55 18.45
CA VAL A 95 -8.28 -3.00 18.63
C VAL A 95 -6.90 -3.37 19.20
N SER A 96 -5.83 -2.78 18.66
CA SER A 96 -4.47 -3.00 19.14
C SER A 96 -4.30 -2.63 20.62
N LYS A 97 -4.95 -1.56 21.08
CA LYS A 97 -4.93 -1.15 22.50
C LYS A 97 -5.70 -2.08 23.45
N LYS A 98 -6.63 -2.88 22.92
CA LYS A 98 -7.55 -3.72 23.73
C LYS A 98 -7.26 -5.21 23.63
N ASN A 99 -6.43 -5.61 22.68
CA ASN A 99 -6.11 -6.99 22.42
C ASN A 99 -4.60 -7.21 22.40
N ASP A 100 -4.06 -7.75 23.46
CA ASP A 100 -2.62 -7.99 23.63
C ASP A 100 -2.01 -8.93 22.58
N LYS A 101 -2.85 -9.68 21.86
CA LYS A 101 -2.43 -10.56 20.76
C LYS A 101 -2.48 -9.89 19.38
N PHE A 102 -2.87 -8.63 19.30
CA PHE A 102 -2.94 -7.92 18.06
C PHE A 102 -2.19 -6.60 18.12
N THR A 103 -1.23 -6.41 17.22
CA THR A 103 -0.47 -5.17 17.09
C THR A 103 -0.68 -4.58 15.70
N PHE A 104 -1.07 -3.31 15.67
CA PHE A 104 -1.18 -2.55 14.41
C PHE A 104 0.00 -1.56 14.30
N ILE A 105 0.79 -1.72 13.24
CA ILE A 105 1.93 -0.86 12.92
C ILE A 105 1.58 -0.04 11.68
N ASP A 106 1.34 1.25 11.85
CA ASP A 106 0.99 2.15 10.74
C ASP A 106 2.24 2.90 10.26
N LEU A 107 2.85 2.42 9.16
CA LEU A 107 4.09 2.99 8.62
C LEU A 107 3.93 4.42 8.08
N ILE A 108 2.71 4.92 7.88
CA ILE A 108 2.50 6.32 7.49
C ILE A 108 3.01 7.31 8.56
N ASN A 109 3.05 6.89 9.83
CA ASN A 109 3.51 7.70 10.94
C ASN A 109 5.04 7.84 11.00
N TYR A 110 5.76 7.05 10.21
CA TYR A 110 7.22 7.04 10.15
C TYR A 110 7.68 7.65 8.82
N SER A 111 7.90 8.96 8.79
CA SER A 111 8.37 9.63 7.59
C SER A 111 9.79 9.22 7.24
N PRO A 112 10.06 8.61 6.08
CA PRO A 112 11.41 8.33 5.66
C PRO A 112 12.12 9.64 5.29
N LEU A 113 13.42 9.74 5.63
CA LEU A 113 14.24 10.92 5.37
C LEU A 113 14.36 11.26 3.88
N ASN A 114 14.26 10.27 3.01
CA ASN A 114 14.37 10.45 1.57
C ASN A 114 13.47 9.44 0.82
N LEU A 115 12.33 9.92 0.34
CA LEU A 115 11.35 9.11 -0.40
C LEU A 115 11.93 8.48 -1.68
N GLU A 116 12.77 9.21 -2.42
CA GLU A 116 13.34 8.68 -3.66
C GLU A 116 14.25 7.47 -3.46
N SER A 117 14.85 7.33 -2.27
CA SER A 117 15.69 6.18 -1.95
C SER A 117 14.87 4.97 -1.48
N ILE A 118 13.68 5.21 -0.92
CA ILE A 118 12.79 4.19 -0.36
C ILE A 118 11.96 3.50 -1.44
N PHE A 119 11.57 4.23 -2.48
CA PHE A 119 10.73 3.71 -3.55
C PHE A 119 11.51 3.55 -4.87
N LEU A 120 11.11 2.56 -5.66
CA LEU A 120 11.60 2.40 -7.03
C LEU A 120 10.93 3.44 -7.94
N LYS A 121 11.74 4.11 -8.78
CA LYS A 121 11.25 5.20 -9.64
C LYS A 121 10.20 4.76 -10.68
N CYS A 122 10.20 3.49 -11.06
CA CYS A 122 9.41 3.01 -12.20
C CYS A 122 8.03 2.49 -11.85
N ASP A 123 7.83 1.97 -10.64
CA ASP A 123 6.61 1.23 -10.28
C ASP A 123 6.05 1.52 -8.89
N GLY A 124 6.76 2.32 -8.11
CA GLY A 124 6.33 2.71 -6.77
C GLY A 124 6.44 1.62 -5.70
N HIS A 125 7.06 0.48 -6.03
CA HIS A 125 7.40 -0.54 -5.02
C HIS A 125 8.58 -0.07 -4.17
N TRP A 126 8.73 -0.67 -3.01
CA TRP A 126 9.87 -0.36 -2.15
C TRP A 126 11.18 -0.86 -2.76
N SER A 127 12.19 -0.02 -2.66
CA SER A 127 13.57 -0.40 -2.96
C SER A 127 14.14 -1.32 -1.87
N LYS A 128 15.36 -1.82 -2.07
CA LYS A 128 16.07 -2.53 -1.01
C LYS A 128 16.18 -1.68 0.27
N LYS A 129 16.52 -0.39 0.14
CA LYS A 129 16.56 0.54 1.28
C LYS A 129 15.18 0.75 1.92
N GLY A 130 14.10 0.74 1.13
CA GLY A 130 12.73 0.79 1.65
C GLY A 130 12.38 -0.41 2.50
N ASN A 131 12.72 -1.60 2.03
CA ASN A 131 12.52 -2.83 2.80
C ASN A 131 13.35 -2.83 4.10
N GLU A 132 14.62 -2.40 4.05
CA GLU A 132 15.49 -2.28 5.23
C GLU A 132 14.94 -1.26 6.24
N TRP A 133 14.46 -0.11 5.76
CA TRP A 133 13.83 0.91 6.58
C TRP A 133 12.56 0.37 7.28
N ALA A 134 11.67 -0.26 6.54
CA ALA A 134 10.45 -0.83 7.10
C ALA A 134 10.75 -1.96 8.10
N ALA A 135 11.67 -2.86 7.75
CA ALA A 135 12.08 -3.95 8.63
C ALA A 135 12.63 -3.43 9.97
N LYS A 136 13.42 -2.33 9.95
CA LYS A 136 13.96 -1.72 11.17
C LYS A 136 12.84 -1.19 12.08
N ILE A 137 11.81 -0.55 11.51
CA ILE A 137 10.67 -0.03 12.26
C ILE A 137 9.88 -1.20 12.84
N ILE A 138 9.50 -2.15 11.99
CA ILE A 138 8.68 -3.31 12.39
C ILE A 138 9.39 -4.11 13.50
N SER A 139 10.70 -4.36 13.35
CA SER A 139 11.47 -5.08 14.37
C SER A 139 11.46 -4.36 15.71
N LYS A 140 11.55 -3.04 15.71
CA LYS A 140 11.49 -2.24 16.93
C LYS A 140 10.13 -2.37 17.62
N GLU A 141 9.04 -2.24 16.86
CA GLU A 141 7.67 -2.33 17.39
C GLU A 141 7.27 -3.75 17.86
N ILE A 142 8.00 -4.79 17.43
CA ILE A 142 7.75 -6.18 17.85
C ILE A 142 8.57 -6.55 19.10
N ILE A 143 9.75 -5.94 19.29
CA ILE A 143 10.71 -6.35 20.35
C ILE A 143 10.54 -5.50 21.63
N GLU A 144 10.07 -4.27 21.49
CA GLU A 144 9.76 -3.37 22.62
C GLU A 144 8.37 -3.67 23.19
#